data_f240aff8bfff7f8bee1821c1c4af2c9d
#
_entry.id   f240aff8bfff7f8bee1821c1c4af2c9d
#
_cell.length_a   1.000
_cell.length_b   1.000
_cell.length_c   1.000
_cell.angle_alpha   90.00
_cell.angle_beta   90.00
_cell.angle_gamma   90.00
#
_symmetry.space_group_name_H-M   'P 1'
#
loop_
_entity.id
_entity.type
_entity.pdbx_description
1 polymer ?
#
loop_
_entity_poly.entity_id
_entity_poly.type
_entity_poly.pdbx_seq_one_letter_code
_entity_poly.pdbx_strand_id
1 'polypeptide(L)'
;MSDVELMNEGLAGEHFGIAAYEAAIGTGFLDEGTVAVARSFQSDHRHHRDLLAQQIRARGGTPVDALPAEKYAAEYPPLTGAGDIIAYAIELEAGAIRGSIASVARYEDRELALLAARIGAVEAQHWSVLLGASGADPVPAPLIELDA
;
A
#
# COMPACT_ATOMS: atom_id res chain seq x y z
N MET A 1 18.51 -11.40 4.77
CA MET A 1 17.04 -11.54 4.60
C MET A 1 16.82 -12.26 3.29
N SER A 2 16.11 -13.36 3.31
CA SER A 2 15.78 -14.15 2.11
C SER A 2 14.64 -13.47 1.32
N ASP A 3 14.48 -13.86 0.05
CA ASP A 3 13.38 -13.37 -0.79
C ASP A 3 12.00 -13.65 -0.17
N VAL A 4 11.84 -14.78 0.52
CA VAL A 4 10.60 -15.14 1.22
C VAL A 4 10.33 -14.20 2.40
N GLU A 5 11.35 -13.86 3.19
CA GLU A 5 11.20 -12.91 4.29
C GLU A 5 10.86 -11.51 3.77
N LEU A 6 11.51 -11.09 2.69
CA LEU A 6 11.27 -9.80 2.06
C LEU A 6 9.85 -9.70 1.48
N MET A 7 9.36 -10.78 0.83
CA MET A 7 7.96 -10.83 0.38
C MET A 7 6.96 -10.79 1.53
N ASN A 8 7.27 -11.40 2.68
CA ASN A 8 6.41 -11.35 3.86
C ASN A 8 6.37 -9.94 4.48
N GLU A 9 7.44 -9.16 4.42
CA GLU A 9 7.39 -7.73 4.78
C GLU A 9 6.42 -6.97 3.87
N GLY A 10 6.51 -7.16 2.55
CA GLY A 10 5.58 -6.56 1.61
C GLY A 10 4.13 -7.01 1.84
N LEU A 11 3.92 -8.31 2.06
CA LEU A 11 2.60 -8.87 2.35
C LEU A 11 1.96 -8.29 3.61
N ALA A 12 2.74 -8.05 4.66
CA ALA A 12 2.26 -7.38 5.86
C ALA A 12 1.82 -5.94 5.56
N GLY A 13 2.55 -5.23 4.70
CA GLY A 13 2.17 -3.90 4.20
C GLY A 13 0.84 -3.92 3.44
N GLU A 14 0.63 -4.91 2.56
CA GLU A 14 -0.65 -5.04 1.83
C GLU A 14 -1.82 -5.30 2.79
N HIS A 15 -1.65 -6.14 3.79
CA HIS A 15 -2.66 -6.34 4.84
C HIS A 15 -2.99 -5.04 5.57
N PHE A 16 -1.98 -4.24 5.88
CA PHE A 16 -2.17 -2.94 6.51
C PHE A 16 -2.94 -1.97 5.59
N GLY A 17 -2.56 -1.85 4.32
CA GLY A 17 -3.25 -1.01 3.34
C GLY A 17 -4.73 -1.39 3.17
N ILE A 18 -5.03 -2.69 3.04
CA ILE A 18 -6.41 -3.20 2.95
C ILE A 18 -7.23 -2.78 4.17
N ALA A 19 -6.67 -2.92 5.38
CA ALA A 19 -7.34 -2.57 6.62
C ALA A 19 -7.54 -1.05 6.76
N ALA A 20 -6.55 -0.25 6.36
CA ALA A 20 -6.62 1.21 6.39
C ALA A 20 -7.71 1.75 5.46
N TYR A 21 -7.80 1.24 4.22
CA TYR A 21 -8.88 1.61 3.30
C TYR A 21 -10.26 1.16 3.80
N GLU A 22 -10.38 -0.01 4.41
CA GLU A 22 -11.64 -0.47 5.01
C GLU A 22 -12.08 0.47 6.14
N ALA A 23 -11.15 0.86 7.03
CA ALA A 23 -11.42 1.79 8.10
C ALA A 23 -11.82 3.17 7.57
N ALA A 24 -11.12 3.70 6.57
CA ALA A 24 -11.41 4.98 5.93
C ALA A 24 -12.82 5.02 5.33
N ILE A 25 -13.20 3.97 4.59
CA ILE A 25 -14.55 3.82 4.01
C ILE A 25 -15.61 3.74 5.11
N GLY A 26 -15.31 3.04 6.21
CA GLY A 26 -16.21 2.84 7.34
C GLY A 26 -16.49 4.09 8.18
N THR A 27 -15.68 5.16 8.05
CA THR A 27 -15.88 6.41 8.81
C THR A 27 -17.15 7.17 8.45
N GLY A 28 -17.61 7.03 7.21
CA GLY A 28 -18.74 7.82 6.68
C GLY A 28 -18.40 9.28 6.34
N PHE A 29 -17.12 9.68 6.42
CA PHE A 29 -16.70 11.05 6.07
C PHE A 29 -16.46 11.27 4.57
N LEU A 30 -16.32 10.18 3.79
CA LEU A 30 -16.05 10.23 2.36
C LEU A 30 -17.36 10.28 1.56
N ASP A 31 -17.39 11.06 0.51
CA ASP A 31 -18.50 11.03 -0.46
C ASP A 31 -18.46 9.74 -1.33
N GLU A 32 -19.56 9.47 -2.06
CA GLU A 32 -19.68 8.25 -2.86
C GLU A 32 -18.60 8.11 -3.93
N GLY A 33 -18.16 9.21 -4.54
CA GLY A 33 -17.11 9.23 -5.55
C GLY A 33 -15.75 8.83 -4.94
N THR A 34 -15.42 9.42 -3.81
CA THR A 34 -14.19 9.11 -3.06
C THR A 34 -14.20 7.69 -2.51
N VAL A 35 -15.35 7.20 -2.02
CA VAL A 35 -15.52 5.80 -1.60
C VAL A 35 -15.27 4.85 -2.78
N ALA A 36 -15.76 5.16 -3.98
CA ALA A 36 -15.54 4.33 -5.15
C ALA A 36 -14.04 4.22 -5.51
N VAL A 37 -13.31 5.34 -5.45
CA VAL A 37 -11.85 5.36 -5.65
C VAL A 37 -11.15 4.55 -4.55
N ALA A 38 -11.48 4.77 -3.28
CA ALA A 38 -10.90 4.02 -2.16
C ALA A 38 -11.13 2.50 -2.28
N ARG A 39 -12.31 2.07 -2.74
CA ARG A 39 -12.59 0.65 -3.02
C ARG A 39 -11.75 0.09 -4.17
N SER A 40 -11.48 0.90 -5.20
CA SER A 40 -10.61 0.50 -6.31
C SER A 40 -9.18 0.25 -5.79
N PHE A 41 -8.61 1.19 -5.03
CA PHE A 41 -7.27 1.05 -4.46
C PHE A 41 -7.19 -0.14 -3.49
N GLN A 42 -8.19 -0.30 -2.63
CA GLN A 42 -8.27 -1.47 -1.76
C GLN A 42 -8.31 -2.79 -2.55
N SER A 43 -8.96 -2.82 -3.71
CA SER A 43 -8.99 -3.99 -4.59
C SER A 43 -7.61 -4.30 -5.17
N ASP A 44 -6.83 -3.27 -5.52
CA ASP A 44 -5.47 -3.44 -6.01
C ASP A 44 -4.56 -3.99 -4.90
N HIS A 45 -4.63 -3.47 -3.68
CA HIS A 45 -3.92 -4.04 -2.52
C HIS A 45 -4.30 -5.51 -2.26
N ARG A 46 -5.57 -5.90 -2.41
CA ARG A 46 -5.98 -7.31 -2.31
C ARG A 46 -5.34 -8.16 -3.40
N HIS A 47 -5.22 -7.65 -4.61
CA HIS A 47 -4.55 -8.33 -5.70
C HIS A 47 -3.04 -8.49 -5.45
N HIS A 48 -2.37 -7.42 -4.99
CA HIS A 48 -0.96 -7.47 -4.59
C HIS A 48 -0.71 -8.48 -3.48
N ARG A 49 -1.53 -8.47 -2.42
CA ARG A 49 -1.52 -9.48 -1.34
C ARG A 49 -1.59 -10.89 -1.88
N ASP A 50 -2.53 -11.16 -2.79
CA ASP A 50 -2.74 -12.51 -3.32
C ASP A 50 -1.55 -12.96 -4.17
N LEU A 51 -0.97 -12.06 -4.97
CA LEU A 51 0.25 -12.33 -5.74
C LEU A 51 1.43 -12.64 -4.82
N LEU A 52 1.69 -11.82 -3.81
CA LEU A 52 2.77 -12.04 -2.85
C LEU A 52 2.59 -13.37 -2.10
N ALA A 53 1.39 -13.65 -1.61
CA ALA A 53 1.09 -14.90 -0.92
C ALA A 53 1.28 -16.13 -1.83
N GLN A 54 0.92 -16.02 -3.11
CA GLN A 54 1.18 -17.07 -4.11
C GLN A 54 2.69 -17.31 -4.31
N GLN A 55 3.48 -16.24 -4.46
CA GLN A 55 4.92 -16.33 -4.68
C GLN A 55 5.65 -16.91 -3.47
N ILE A 56 5.23 -16.55 -2.25
CA ILE A 56 5.76 -17.09 -1.00
C ILE A 56 5.53 -18.61 -0.96
N ARG A 57 4.29 -19.07 -1.21
CA ARG A 57 3.97 -20.51 -1.21
C ARG A 57 4.72 -21.28 -2.29
N ALA A 58 4.86 -20.71 -3.48
CA ALA A 58 5.59 -21.32 -4.59
C ALA A 58 7.08 -21.56 -4.26
N ARG A 59 7.64 -20.81 -3.31
CA ARG A 59 9.01 -20.93 -2.82
C ARG A 59 9.12 -21.69 -1.49
N GLY A 60 8.05 -22.39 -1.09
CA GLY A 60 8.02 -23.21 0.14
C GLY A 60 7.91 -22.41 1.43
N GLY A 61 7.65 -21.09 1.33
CA GLY A 61 7.42 -20.24 2.50
C GLY A 61 5.98 -20.28 3.00
N THR A 62 5.76 -19.70 4.17
CA THR A 62 4.43 -19.50 4.76
C THR A 62 4.11 -18.00 4.70
N PRO A 63 3.03 -17.59 3.98
CA PRO A 63 2.58 -16.21 4.00
C PRO A 63 2.17 -15.79 5.42
N VAL A 64 2.54 -14.57 5.82
CA VAL A 64 2.03 -13.98 7.06
C VAL A 64 0.53 -13.74 6.96
N ASP A 65 -0.17 -13.98 8.06
CA ASP A 65 -1.60 -13.70 8.17
C ASP A 65 -1.84 -12.21 8.48
N ALA A 66 -3.03 -11.72 8.10
CA ALA A 66 -3.48 -10.42 8.55
C ALA A 66 -3.63 -10.38 10.07
N LEU A 67 -3.27 -9.26 10.68
CA LEU A 67 -3.54 -9.01 12.09
C LEU A 67 -5.04 -8.74 12.32
N PRO A 68 -5.53 -8.92 13.55
CA PRO A 68 -6.87 -8.45 13.94
C PRO A 68 -7.03 -6.94 13.68
N ALA A 69 -8.23 -6.52 13.27
CA ALA A 69 -8.49 -5.14 12.84
C ALA A 69 -8.12 -4.09 13.89
N GLU A 70 -8.31 -4.40 15.18
CA GLU A 70 -7.95 -3.52 16.29
C GLU A 70 -6.42 -3.25 16.39
N LYS A 71 -5.60 -4.14 15.89
CA LYS A 71 -4.15 -3.94 15.87
C LYS A 71 -3.75 -2.89 14.83
N TYR A 72 -4.39 -2.93 13.66
CA TYR A 72 -4.18 -1.90 12.65
C TYR A 72 -4.78 -0.56 13.08
N ALA A 73 -5.98 -0.58 13.69
CA ALA A 73 -6.65 0.63 14.14
C ALA A 73 -5.85 1.42 15.20
N ALA A 74 -5.03 0.74 15.99
CA ALA A 74 -4.16 1.36 16.97
C ALA A 74 -3.01 2.19 16.35
N GLU A 75 -2.71 1.95 15.08
CA GLU A 75 -1.65 2.63 14.32
C GLU A 75 -2.17 3.87 13.57
N TYR A 76 -3.49 4.00 13.40
CA TYR A 76 -4.05 5.10 12.62
C TYR A 76 -4.03 6.41 13.41
N PRO A 77 -3.71 7.55 12.77
CA PRO A 77 -3.91 8.85 13.37
C PRO A 77 -5.42 9.12 13.57
N PRO A 78 -5.79 10.13 14.35
CA PRO A 78 -7.17 10.57 14.43
C PRO A 78 -7.69 10.98 13.04
N LEU A 79 -8.73 10.29 12.54
CA LEU A 79 -9.38 10.58 11.27
C LEU A 79 -10.70 11.28 11.55
N THR A 80 -10.71 12.60 11.58
CA THR A 80 -11.86 13.42 11.98
C THR A 80 -12.64 14.00 10.81
N GLY A 81 -12.20 13.76 9.57
CA GLY A 81 -12.85 14.22 8.36
C GLY A 81 -12.18 13.69 7.10
N ALA A 82 -12.77 13.96 5.95
CA ALA A 82 -12.27 13.51 4.65
C ALA A 82 -10.83 13.99 4.36
N GLY A 83 -10.49 15.22 4.78
CA GLY A 83 -9.14 15.77 4.61
C GLY A 83 -8.07 14.96 5.35
N ASP A 84 -8.34 14.57 6.60
CA ASP A 84 -7.40 13.75 7.39
C ASP A 84 -7.21 12.38 6.75
N ILE A 85 -8.29 11.79 6.24
CA ILE A 85 -8.28 10.48 5.57
C ILE A 85 -7.42 10.55 4.30
N ILE A 86 -7.63 11.56 3.46
CA ILE A 86 -6.86 11.73 2.22
C ILE A 86 -5.39 11.97 2.54
N ALA A 87 -5.08 12.83 3.51
CA ALA A 87 -3.70 13.11 3.93
C ALA A 87 -3.01 11.82 4.43
N TYR A 88 -3.69 11.02 5.24
CA TYR A 88 -3.15 9.76 5.72
C TYR A 88 -2.97 8.73 4.58
N ALA A 89 -3.91 8.66 3.66
CA ALA A 89 -3.78 7.78 2.49
C ALA A 89 -2.58 8.16 1.61
N ILE A 90 -2.30 9.46 1.42
CA ILE A 90 -1.11 9.94 0.70
C ILE A 90 0.17 9.40 1.36
N GLU A 91 0.28 9.47 2.69
CA GLU A 91 1.45 8.96 3.42
C GLU A 91 1.57 7.43 3.34
N LEU A 92 0.44 6.71 3.38
CA LEU A 92 0.41 5.26 3.20
C LEU A 92 0.95 4.85 1.84
N GLU A 93 0.43 5.43 0.77
CA GLU A 93 0.88 5.11 -0.60
C GLU A 93 2.35 5.51 -0.81
N ALA A 94 2.77 6.67 -0.29
CA ALA A 94 4.17 7.07 -0.32
C ALA A 94 5.08 6.05 0.39
N GLY A 95 4.64 5.51 1.53
CA GLY A 95 5.33 4.43 2.24
C GLY A 95 5.40 3.14 1.42
N ALA A 96 4.29 2.74 0.78
CA ALA A 96 4.22 1.56 -0.06
C ALA A 96 5.14 1.67 -1.28
N ILE A 97 5.20 2.84 -1.93
CA ILE A 97 6.11 3.13 -3.04
C ILE A 97 7.57 2.97 -2.57
N ARG A 98 7.96 3.64 -1.48
CA ARG A 98 9.33 3.56 -0.94
C ARG A 98 9.72 2.13 -0.60
N GLY A 99 8.84 1.39 0.07
CA GLY A 99 9.06 -0.01 0.41
C GLY A 99 9.24 -0.90 -0.82
N SER A 100 8.40 -0.72 -1.82
CA SER A 100 8.46 -1.47 -3.08
C SER A 100 9.77 -1.20 -3.83
N ILE A 101 10.15 0.08 -4.00
CA ILE A 101 11.40 0.46 -4.69
C ILE A 101 12.63 -0.06 -3.92
N ALA A 102 12.66 0.12 -2.60
CA ALA A 102 13.76 -0.35 -1.78
C ALA A 102 13.92 -1.88 -1.83
N SER A 103 12.83 -2.63 -1.97
CA SER A 103 12.86 -4.08 -2.06
C SER A 103 13.43 -4.58 -3.40
N VAL A 104 13.28 -3.83 -4.50
CA VAL A 104 13.80 -4.21 -5.84
C VAL A 104 15.29 -4.54 -5.78
N ALA A 105 16.09 -3.71 -5.10
CA ALA A 105 17.54 -3.91 -4.99
C ALA A 105 17.95 -5.05 -4.05
N ARG A 106 17.00 -5.57 -3.25
CA ARG A 106 17.25 -6.59 -2.22
C ARG A 106 16.88 -8.00 -2.67
N TYR A 107 15.99 -8.14 -3.66
CA TYR A 107 15.63 -9.45 -4.19
C TYR A 107 16.78 -10.08 -4.96
N GLU A 108 17.07 -11.34 -4.67
CA GLU A 108 17.98 -12.17 -5.45
C GLU A 108 17.31 -12.67 -6.74
N ASP A 109 16.01 -12.98 -6.66
CA ASP A 109 15.20 -13.38 -7.82
C ASP A 109 14.72 -12.15 -8.60
N ARG A 110 15.13 -12.05 -9.87
CA ARG A 110 14.78 -10.95 -10.75
C ARG A 110 13.27 -10.86 -11.06
N GLU A 111 12.55 -11.97 -11.03
CA GLU A 111 11.10 -11.97 -11.22
C GLU A 111 10.39 -11.32 -10.04
N LEU A 112 10.90 -11.54 -8.82
CA LEU A 112 10.39 -10.88 -7.63
C LEU A 112 10.73 -9.39 -7.60
N ALA A 113 11.94 -9.03 -8.01
CA ALA A 113 12.31 -7.62 -8.19
C ALA A 113 11.38 -6.92 -9.20
N LEU A 114 11.06 -7.59 -10.31
CA LEU A 114 10.10 -7.06 -11.30
C LEU A 114 8.68 -6.96 -10.72
N LEU A 115 8.25 -7.95 -9.93
CA LEU A 115 6.95 -7.90 -9.25
C LEU A 115 6.87 -6.70 -8.31
N ALA A 116 7.88 -6.49 -7.46
CA ALA A 116 7.94 -5.34 -6.56
C ALA A 116 7.90 -4.00 -7.32
N ALA A 117 8.65 -3.88 -8.42
CA ALA A 117 8.63 -2.68 -9.24
C ALA A 117 7.23 -2.42 -9.86
N ARG A 118 6.51 -3.47 -10.26
CA ARG A 118 5.14 -3.36 -10.80
C ARG A 118 4.14 -2.95 -9.74
N ILE A 119 4.25 -3.49 -8.52
CA ILE A 119 3.45 -3.07 -7.37
C ILE A 119 3.70 -1.60 -7.11
N GLY A 120 4.95 -1.19 -6.90
CA GLY A 120 5.30 0.21 -6.65
C GLY A 120 4.83 1.19 -7.74
N ALA A 121 4.74 0.75 -9.00
CA ALA A 121 4.19 1.56 -10.08
C ALA A 121 2.67 1.80 -9.93
N VAL A 122 1.92 0.84 -9.39
CA VAL A 122 0.48 1.00 -9.10
C VAL A 122 0.29 1.91 -7.89
N GLU A 123 1.08 1.73 -6.81
CA GLU A 123 1.03 2.60 -5.64
C GLU A 123 1.36 4.06 -5.99
N ALA A 124 2.27 4.29 -6.94
CA ALA A 124 2.55 5.63 -7.43
C ALA A 124 1.36 6.27 -8.18
N GLN A 125 0.53 5.48 -8.85
CA GLN A 125 -0.72 5.96 -9.46
C GLN A 125 -1.75 6.31 -8.39
N HIS A 126 -1.92 5.48 -7.34
CA HIS A 126 -2.79 5.79 -6.21
C HIS A 126 -2.36 7.10 -5.54
N TRP A 127 -1.07 7.23 -5.25
CA TRP A 127 -0.48 8.43 -4.64
C TRP A 127 -0.75 9.69 -5.48
N SER A 128 -0.52 9.62 -6.79
CA SER A 128 -0.78 10.73 -7.72
C SER A 128 -2.25 11.17 -7.71
N VAL A 129 -3.20 10.21 -7.73
CA VAL A 129 -4.63 10.49 -7.66
C VAL A 129 -5.00 11.16 -6.33
N LEU A 130 -4.45 10.67 -5.20
CA LEU A 130 -4.70 11.23 -3.88
C LEU A 130 -4.13 12.66 -3.74
N LEU A 131 -2.93 12.92 -4.27
CA LEU A 131 -2.36 14.27 -4.32
C LEU A 131 -3.30 15.22 -5.09
N GLY A 132 -3.76 14.82 -6.27
CA GLY A 132 -4.73 15.61 -7.02
C GLY A 132 -6.03 15.86 -6.26
N ALA A 133 -6.54 14.87 -5.55
CA ALA A 133 -7.74 14.98 -4.71
C ALA A 133 -7.53 15.94 -3.51
N SER A 134 -6.31 16.03 -2.98
CA SER A 134 -5.96 16.98 -1.91
C SER A 134 -5.75 18.42 -2.40
N GLY A 135 -5.72 18.64 -3.73
CA GLY A 135 -5.38 19.92 -4.34
C GLY A 135 -3.87 20.16 -4.51
N ALA A 136 -3.03 19.17 -4.22
CA ALA A 136 -1.61 19.22 -4.46
C ALA A 136 -1.26 18.88 -5.92
N ASP A 137 -0.01 19.14 -6.33
CA ASP A 137 0.48 18.71 -7.63
C ASP A 137 0.51 17.17 -7.69
N PRO A 138 -0.19 16.53 -8.63
CA PRO A 138 -0.21 15.08 -8.74
C PRO A 138 1.13 14.47 -9.19
N VAL A 139 2.06 15.30 -9.70
CA VAL A 139 3.41 14.90 -10.13
C VAL A 139 4.45 15.87 -9.56
N PRO A 140 4.64 15.88 -8.23
CA PRO A 140 5.37 16.97 -7.56
C PRO A 140 6.89 16.96 -7.81
N ALA A 141 7.45 15.81 -8.24
CA ALA A 141 8.89 15.64 -8.41
C ALA A 141 9.21 14.64 -9.53
N PRO A 142 10.40 14.78 -10.18
CA PRO A 142 10.82 13.86 -11.22
C PRO A 142 11.29 12.50 -10.67
N LEU A 143 11.56 12.38 -9.38
CA LEU A 143 11.96 11.15 -8.69
C LEU A 143 11.20 11.02 -7.37
N ILE A 144 10.89 9.79 -7.01
CA ILE A 144 10.38 9.45 -5.67
C ILE A 144 11.59 9.37 -4.73
N GLU A 145 11.63 10.25 -3.73
CA GLU A 145 12.67 10.21 -2.71
C GLU A 145 12.45 9.01 -1.78
N LEU A 146 13.54 8.29 -1.49
CA LEU A 146 13.50 7.08 -0.65
C LEU A 146 13.78 7.39 0.82
N ASP A 147 14.48 8.51 1.07
CA ASP A 147 14.83 8.96 2.42
C ASP A 147 13.89 10.10 2.83
N ALA A 148 13.07 9.85 3.84
CA ALA A 148 12.26 10.88 4.51
C ALA A 148 12.34 10.67 6.01
#